data_e3e41e225880e9c2e31aa32029cd869d
#
_entry.id   e3e41e225880e9c2e31aa32029cd869d
#
_cell.length_a   1.000
_cell.length_b   1.000
_cell.length_c   1.000
_cell.angle_alpha   90.00
_cell.angle_beta   90.00
_cell.angle_gamma   90.00
#
_symmetry.space_group_name_H-M   'P 1'
#
loop_
_entity.id
_entity.type
_entity.pdbx_description
1 polymer ?
#
loop_
_entity_poly.entity_id
_entity_poly.type
_entity_poly.pdbx_seq_one_letter_code
_entity_poly.pdbx_strand_id
1 'polypeptide(L)'
;SIQQGIYSDAANAKTYGHLNQLADIILDAGFSAIVDATFIRQADRRQIAQLATRRKCPFNILGFQLNEELFRQRIKRRAKQRDRLSDADEKVLDFQLTSAQPLTAAEKNISITVDELSTVEAVTTKINKSAKPQTPL
;
A
#
# COMPACT_ATOMS: atom_id res chain seq x y z
N SER A 1 9.15 19.79 14.57
CA SER A 1 7.92 19.63 13.81
C SER A 1 7.94 18.26 13.12
N ILE A 2 6.84 17.52 13.19
CA ILE A 2 6.66 16.15 12.66
C ILE A 2 6.88 16.11 11.13
N GLN A 3 6.69 17.23 10.44
CA GLN A 3 6.88 17.38 8.99
C GLN A 3 8.34 17.42 8.52
N GLN A 4 9.29 17.66 9.41
CA GLN A 4 10.72 17.81 9.03
C GLN A 4 11.55 16.53 9.23
N GLY A 5 10.95 15.45 9.75
CA GLY A 5 11.64 14.20 10.04
C GLY A 5 11.35 13.09 9.03
N ILE A 6 10.94 11.94 9.54
CA ILE A 6 10.73 10.66 8.83
C ILE A 6 9.70 10.77 7.68
N TYR A 7 8.81 11.78 7.69
CA TYR A 7 7.74 11.99 6.71
C TYR A 7 8.05 13.08 5.67
N SER A 8 9.30 13.52 5.56
CA SER A 8 9.69 14.46 4.51
C SER A 8 9.54 13.79 3.13
N ASP A 9 9.26 14.59 2.08
CA ASP A 9 9.16 14.07 0.71
C ASP A 9 10.42 13.31 0.28
N ALA A 10 11.59 13.75 0.71
CA ALA A 10 12.87 13.09 0.45
C ALA A 10 12.98 11.73 1.16
N ALA A 11 12.54 11.61 2.42
CA ALA A 11 12.54 10.35 3.17
C ALA A 11 11.54 9.37 2.55
N ASN A 12 10.36 9.84 2.16
CA ASN A 12 9.38 9.02 1.45
C ASN A 12 9.93 8.53 0.11
N ALA A 13 10.48 9.40 -0.71
CA ALA A 13 11.06 9.03 -2.01
C ALA A 13 12.16 7.97 -1.86
N LYS A 14 13.02 8.10 -0.84
CA LYS A 14 14.05 7.11 -0.54
C LYS A 14 13.43 5.76 -0.14
N THR A 15 12.42 5.76 0.72
CA THR A 15 11.74 4.54 1.18
C THR A 15 11.07 3.81 0.01
N TYR A 16 10.26 4.51 -0.78
CA TYR A 16 9.57 3.90 -1.93
C TYR A 16 10.54 3.50 -3.04
N GLY A 17 11.63 4.24 -3.25
CA GLY A 17 12.71 3.84 -4.14
C GLY A 17 13.36 2.53 -3.71
N HIS A 18 13.62 2.35 -2.41
CA HIS A 18 14.17 1.11 -1.87
C HIS A 18 13.19 -0.06 -1.99
N LEU A 19 11.90 0.14 -1.66
CA LEU A 19 10.87 -0.88 -1.85
C LEU A 19 10.78 -1.33 -3.32
N ASN A 20 10.87 -0.40 -4.25
CA ASN A 20 10.87 -0.70 -5.68
C ASN A 20 12.08 -1.54 -6.10
N GLN A 21 13.28 -1.24 -5.59
CA GLN A 21 14.48 -2.02 -5.82
C GLN A 21 14.38 -3.44 -5.27
N LEU A 22 13.87 -3.60 -4.04
CA LEU A 22 13.67 -4.92 -3.44
C LEU A 22 12.65 -5.75 -4.22
N ALA A 23 11.53 -5.15 -4.62
CA ALA A 23 10.53 -5.81 -5.46
C ALA A 23 11.14 -6.24 -6.80
N ASP A 24 11.98 -5.41 -7.42
CA ASP A 24 12.67 -5.73 -8.67
C ASP A 24 13.57 -6.95 -8.55
N ILE A 25 14.35 -7.05 -7.47
CA ILE A 25 15.22 -8.21 -7.16
C ILE A 25 14.39 -9.49 -6.97
N ILE A 26 13.27 -9.40 -6.24
CA ILE A 26 12.39 -10.55 -5.98
C ILE A 26 11.77 -11.05 -7.30
N LEU A 27 11.29 -10.14 -8.14
CA LEU A 27 10.71 -10.48 -9.44
C LEU A 27 11.75 -11.04 -10.41
N ASP A 28 12.98 -10.53 -10.37
CA ASP A 28 14.10 -11.03 -11.17
C ASP A 28 14.46 -12.47 -10.80
N ALA A 29 14.35 -12.81 -9.53
CA ALA A 29 14.55 -14.17 -9.03
C ALA A 29 13.39 -15.13 -9.36
N GLY A 30 12.34 -14.67 -10.05
CA GLY A 30 11.18 -15.49 -10.45
C GLY A 30 10.10 -15.64 -9.38
N PHE A 31 10.13 -14.86 -8.32
CA PHE A 31 9.13 -14.91 -7.26
C PHE A 31 8.10 -13.78 -7.38
N SER A 32 6.92 -14.00 -6.81
CA SER A 32 5.94 -12.94 -6.62
C SER A 32 6.36 -12.01 -5.47
N ALA A 33 6.11 -10.71 -5.63
CA ALA A 33 6.40 -9.72 -4.60
C ALA A 33 5.10 -9.13 -4.03
N ILE A 34 5.03 -9.01 -2.70
CA ILE A 34 4.00 -8.23 -2.00
C ILE A 34 4.71 -7.04 -1.38
N VAL A 35 4.27 -5.83 -1.75
CA VAL A 35 4.80 -4.59 -1.19
C VAL A 35 3.76 -3.99 -0.27
N ASP A 36 4.02 -4.02 1.04
CA ASP A 36 3.14 -3.48 2.06
C ASP A 36 3.63 -2.10 2.52
N ALA A 37 2.88 -1.07 2.17
CA ALA A 37 3.12 0.31 2.56
C ALA A 37 1.82 1.13 2.44
N THR A 38 1.82 2.36 2.90
CA THR A 38 0.61 3.20 2.88
C THR A 38 0.14 3.60 1.49
N PHE A 39 1.05 3.79 0.53
CA PHE A 39 0.78 4.15 -0.87
C PHE A 39 -0.25 5.28 -1.04
N ILE A 40 -0.21 6.28 -0.16
CA ILE A 40 -1.16 7.41 -0.16
C ILE A 40 -1.00 8.32 -1.38
N ARG A 41 0.20 8.37 -2.00
CA ARG A 41 0.46 9.21 -3.17
C ARG A 41 0.37 8.38 -4.45
N GLN A 42 -0.26 8.94 -5.46
CA GLN A 42 -0.35 8.34 -6.79
C GLN A 42 1.04 8.10 -7.41
N ALA A 43 2.00 9.00 -7.17
CA ALA A 43 3.36 8.86 -7.69
C ALA A 43 4.05 7.57 -7.21
N ASP A 44 3.88 7.23 -5.92
CA ASP A 44 4.47 6.02 -5.33
C ASP A 44 3.84 4.74 -5.93
N ARG A 45 2.50 4.75 -6.10
CA ARG A 45 1.77 3.64 -6.75
C ARG A 45 2.17 3.47 -8.21
N ARG A 46 2.33 4.59 -8.95
CA ARG A 46 2.78 4.58 -10.34
C ARG A 46 4.16 3.97 -10.49
N GLN A 47 5.08 4.24 -9.56
CA GLN A 47 6.43 3.72 -9.60
C GLN A 47 6.45 2.18 -9.55
N ILE A 48 5.66 1.58 -8.66
CA ILE A 48 5.53 0.10 -8.58
C ILE A 48 4.80 -0.47 -9.81
N ALA A 49 3.75 0.19 -10.30
CA ALA A 49 3.06 -0.24 -11.51
C ALA A 49 3.99 -0.25 -12.75
N GLN A 50 4.86 0.76 -12.88
CA GLN A 50 5.87 0.81 -13.93
C GLN A 50 6.89 -0.33 -13.82
N LEU A 51 7.28 -0.73 -12.60
CA LEU A 51 8.12 -1.90 -12.40
C LEU A 51 7.43 -3.16 -12.94
N ALA A 52 6.18 -3.40 -12.57
CA ALA A 52 5.41 -4.56 -13.04
C ALA A 52 5.31 -4.58 -14.59
N THR A 53 5.09 -3.42 -15.20
CA THR A 53 5.07 -3.28 -16.67
C THR A 53 6.43 -3.64 -17.29
N ARG A 54 7.53 -3.13 -16.75
CA ARG A 54 8.89 -3.46 -17.24
C ARG A 54 9.20 -4.96 -17.13
N ARG A 55 8.77 -5.57 -16.02
CA ARG A 55 8.96 -7.02 -15.76
C ARG A 55 7.91 -7.90 -16.45
N LYS A 56 6.93 -7.30 -17.13
CA LYS A 56 5.83 -8.01 -17.80
C LYS A 56 5.10 -8.99 -16.88
N CYS A 57 4.94 -8.63 -15.61
CA CYS A 57 4.25 -9.43 -14.61
C CYS A 57 2.87 -8.84 -14.28
N PRO A 58 1.90 -9.68 -13.88
CA PRO A 58 0.61 -9.21 -13.39
C PRO A 58 0.77 -8.28 -12.18
N PHE A 59 -0.10 -7.28 -12.07
CA PHE A 59 -0.10 -6.31 -10.99
C PHE A 59 -1.50 -6.06 -10.45
N ASN A 60 -1.65 -6.09 -9.15
CA ASN A 60 -2.90 -5.80 -8.47
C ASN A 60 -2.66 -4.84 -7.29
N ILE A 61 -3.62 -3.98 -7.03
CA ILE A 61 -3.66 -3.14 -5.84
C ILE A 61 -4.64 -3.77 -4.85
N LEU A 62 -4.19 -4.12 -3.66
CA LEU A 62 -5.07 -4.54 -2.56
C LEU A 62 -5.47 -3.30 -1.77
N GLY A 63 -6.70 -2.84 -1.97
CA GLY A 63 -7.26 -1.68 -1.30
C GLY A 63 -7.96 -2.08 -0.02
N PHE A 64 -7.32 -1.88 1.13
CA PHE A 64 -7.92 -2.17 2.42
C PHE A 64 -8.91 -1.08 2.80
N GLN A 65 -10.19 -1.46 2.87
CA GLN A 65 -11.26 -0.62 3.39
C GLN A 65 -11.51 -1.00 4.85
N LEU A 66 -10.98 -0.18 5.75
CA LEU A 66 -11.27 -0.32 7.18
C LEU A 66 -12.30 0.75 7.58
N ASN A 67 -13.27 0.34 8.40
CA ASN A 67 -14.09 1.28 9.13
C ASN A 67 -13.17 2.14 10.02
N GLU A 68 -13.26 3.47 9.92
CA GLU A 68 -12.40 4.41 10.65
C GLU A 68 -12.43 4.16 12.17
N GLU A 69 -13.58 3.85 12.72
CA GLU A 69 -13.76 3.52 14.15
C GLU A 69 -12.93 2.30 14.56
N LEU A 70 -13.00 1.23 13.77
CA LEU A 70 -12.24 0.01 14.00
C LEU A 70 -10.73 0.23 13.88
N PHE A 71 -10.33 1.08 12.95
CA PHE A 71 -8.92 1.44 12.76
C PHE A 71 -8.39 2.22 13.97
N ARG A 72 -9.15 3.21 14.47
CA ARG A 72 -8.82 3.95 15.70
C ARG A 72 -8.75 3.03 16.91
N GLN A 73 -9.68 2.07 17.04
CA GLN A 73 -9.65 1.07 18.12
C GLN A 73 -8.41 0.17 18.05
N ARG A 74 -7.99 -0.25 16.84
CA ARG A 74 -6.77 -1.05 16.63
C ARG A 74 -5.51 -0.29 17.03
N ILE A 75 -5.41 0.99 16.67
CA ILE A 75 -4.29 1.86 17.08
C ILE A 75 -4.25 1.96 18.61
N LYS A 76 -5.37 2.28 19.26
CA LYS A 76 -5.46 2.37 20.72
C LYS A 76 -5.07 1.05 21.40
N ARG A 77 -5.48 -0.10 20.85
CA ARG A 77 -5.12 -1.43 21.39
C ARG A 77 -3.62 -1.72 21.25
N ARG A 78 -3.02 -1.42 20.08
CA ARG A 78 -1.57 -1.59 19.87
C ARG A 78 -0.75 -0.71 20.80
N ALA A 79 -1.20 0.49 21.02
CA ALA A 79 -0.54 1.44 21.88
C ALA A 79 -0.56 1.02 23.35
N LYS A 80 -1.70 0.49 23.84
CA LYS A 80 -1.77 -0.10 25.18
C LYS A 80 -0.80 -1.28 25.38
N GLN A 81 -0.56 -2.08 24.32
CA GLN A 81 0.37 -3.21 24.37
C GLN A 81 1.85 -2.78 24.37
N ARG A 82 2.16 -1.57 23.89
CA ARG A 82 3.53 -1.05 23.77
C ARG A 82 3.91 0.00 24.81
N ASP A 83 3.04 0.26 25.77
CA ASP A 83 3.22 1.30 26.81
C ASP A 83 3.58 2.71 26.26
N ARG A 84 3.25 2.99 25.01
CA ARG A 84 3.53 4.24 24.30
C ARG A 84 2.38 4.60 23.35
N LEU A 85 1.34 5.23 23.89
CA LEU A 85 0.47 6.07 23.07
C LEU A 85 1.09 7.46 23.05
N SER A 86 1.63 7.86 21.92
CA SER A 86 1.91 9.26 21.72
C SER A 86 0.79 9.88 20.89
N ASP A 87 0.40 11.11 21.21
CA ASP A 87 -0.46 11.97 20.36
C ASP A 87 0.07 12.04 18.91
N ALA A 88 1.31 11.64 18.69
CA ALA A 88 1.94 11.53 17.40
C ALA A 88 1.28 10.48 16.50
N ASP A 89 0.84 9.34 17.04
CA ASP A 89 0.27 8.24 16.24
C ASP A 89 -1.12 8.61 15.69
N GLU A 90 -1.94 9.31 16.47
CA GLU A 90 -3.25 9.82 15.99
C GLU A 90 -3.07 10.93 14.94
N LYS A 91 -2.13 11.84 15.13
CA LYS A 91 -1.80 12.89 14.15
C LYS A 91 -1.27 12.34 12.84
N VAL A 92 -0.48 11.27 12.90
CA VAL A 92 0.01 10.58 11.69
C VAL A 92 -1.14 9.92 10.94
N LEU A 93 -2.07 9.29 11.65
CA LEU A 93 -3.28 8.73 11.04
C LEU A 93 -4.11 9.79 10.34
N ASP A 94 -4.44 10.89 11.04
CA ASP A 94 -5.23 11.99 10.48
C ASP A 94 -4.55 12.60 9.25
N PHE A 95 -3.22 12.75 9.29
CA PHE A 95 -2.44 13.18 8.13
C PHE A 95 -2.55 12.18 6.97
N GLN A 96 -2.44 10.88 7.22
CA GLN A 96 -2.56 9.87 6.17
C GLN A 96 -3.95 9.85 5.55
N LEU A 97 -5.00 9.91 6.36
CA LEU A 97 -6.39 9.94 5.89
C LEU A 97 -6.70 11.18 5.04
N THR A 98 -6.20 12.35 5.44
CA THR A 98 -6.45 13.61 4.73
C THR A 98 -5.56 13.81 3.50
N SER A 99 -4.38 13.18 3.49
CA SER A 99 -3.39 13.32 2.40
C SER A 99 -3.49 12.22 1.35
N ALA A 100 -4.32 11.18 1.59
CA ALA A 100 -4.46 10.06 0.68
C ALA A 100 -5.09 10.51 -0.66
N GLN A 101 -4.34 10.31 -1.74
CA GLN A 101 -4.82 10.57 -3.09
C GLN A 101 -5.70 9.40 -3.57
N PRO A 102 -6.94 9.65 -4.01
CA PRO A 102 -7.85 8.60 -4.50
C PRO A 102 -7.21 7.77 -5.61
N LEU A 103 -7.63 6.52 -5.72
CA LEU A 103 -7.27 5.70 -6.87
C LEU A 103 -7.83 6.30 -8.16
N THR A 104 -7.01 6.34 -9.20
CA THR A 104 -7.45 6.69 -10.55
C THR A 104 -8.41 5.64 -11.13
N ALA A 105 -9.08 5.93 -12.23
CA ALA A 105 -9.94 4.96 -12.91
C ALA A 105 -9.15 3.71 -13.34
N ALA A 106 -7.94 3.87 -13.86
CA ALA A 106 -7.06 2.77 -14.24
C ALA A 106 -6.65 1.92 -13.02
N GLU A 107 -6.28 2.55 -11.90
CA GLU A 107 -5.93 1.85 -10.66
C GLU A 107 -7.13 1.10 -10.07
N LYS A 108 -8.34 1.65 -10.15
CA LYS A 108 -9.57 0.98 -9.71
C LYS A 108 -9.83 -0.32 -10.49
N ASN A 109 -9.54 -0.36 -11.78
CA ASN A 109 -9.74 -1.54 -12.62
C ASN A 109 -8.84 -2.73 -12.21
N ILE A 110 -7.71 -2.47 -11.59
CA ILE A 110 -6.75 -3.48 -11.10
C ILE A 110 -6.76 -3.61 -9.57
N SER A 111 -7.69 -2.93 -8.92
CA SER A 111 -7.83 -2.93 -7.46
C SER A 111 -8.76 -4.05 -7.00
N ILE A 112 -8.33 -4.73 -5.94
CA ILE A 112 -9.12 -5.72 -5.22
C ILE A 112 -9.41 -5.13 -3.85
N THR A 113 -10.68 -4.88 -3.57
CA THR A 113 -11.11 -4.40 -2.24
C THR A 113 -10.98 -5.53 -1.23
N VAL A 114 -10.34 -5.21 -0.12
CA VAL A 114 -10.19 -6.09 1.05
C VAL A 114 -10.85 -5.40 2.24
N ASP A 115 -11.81 -6.05 2.84
CA ASP A 115 -12.55 -5.59 4.01
C ASP A 115 -12.47 -6.64 5.14
N GLU A 116 -13.23 -6.44 6.20
CA GLU A 116 -13.23 -7.30 7.38
C GLU A 116 -13.84 -8.70 7.12
N LEU A 117 -14.62 -8.84 6.06
CA LEU A 117 -15.26 -10.11 5.66
C LEU A 117 -14.41 -10.85 4.61
N SER A 118 -13.36 -10.23 4.11
CA SER A 118 -12.51 -10.82 3.08
C SER A 118 -11.61 -11.91 3.67
N THR A 119 -11.71 -13.10 3.11
CA THR A 119 -10.79 -14.22 3.46
C THR A 119 -9.58 -14.24 2.52
N VAL A 120 -8.48 -14.85 2.98
CA VAL A 120 -7.27 -15.01 2.17
C VAL A 120 -7.58 -15.77 0.89
N GLU A 121 -8.40 -16.82 0.96
CA GLU A 121 -8.80 -17.66 -0.18
C GLU A 121 -9.59 -16.85 -1.21
N ALA A 122 -10.53 -16.01 -0.76
CA ALA A 122 -11.33 -15.17 -1.65
C ALA A 122 -10.46 -14.11 -2.35
N VAL A 123 -9.53 -13.48 -1.65
CA VAL A 123 -8.59 -12.50 -2.21
C VAL A 123 -7.64 -13.18 -3.19
N THR A 124 -7.05 -14.32 -2.84
CA THR A 124 -6.17 -15.10 -3.71
C THR A 124 -6.88 -15.54 -4.99
N THR A 125 -8.13 -15.96 -4.90
CA THR A 125 -8.95 -16.32 -6.07
C THR A 125 -9.13 -15.13 -7.01
N LYS A 126 -9.38 -13.93 -6.49
CA LYS A 126 -9.49 -12.71 -7.29
C LYS A 126 -8.17 -12.34 -7.96
N ILE A 127 -7.04 -12.44 -7.24
CA ILE A 127 -5.70 -12.21 -7.80
C ILE A 127 -5.44 -13.16 -8.96
N ASN A 128 -5.68 -14.44 -8.78
CA ASN A 128 -5.44 -15.45 -9.82
C ASN A 128 -6.31 -15.26 -11.07
N LYS A 129 -7.54 -14.76 -10.90
CA LYS A 129 -8.43 -14.43 -12.03
C LYS A 129 -7.96 -13.20 -12.79
N SER A 130 -7.33 -12.24 -12.12
CA SER A 130 -6.79 -11.02 -12.74
C SER A 130 -5.38 -11.19 -13.31
N ALA A 131 -4.74 -12.34 -13.10
CA ALA A 131 -3.37 -12.63 -13.52
C ALA A 131 -3.18 -12.78 -15.05
N LYS A 132 -4.09 -12.26 -15.89
CA LYS A 132 -3.85 -12.11 -17.33
C LYS A 132 -2.83 -10.99 -17.55
N PRO A 133 -1.89 -11.14 -18.51
CA PRO A 133 -0.94 -10.08 -18.84
C PRO A 133 -1.71 -8.81 -19.17
N GLN A 134 -1.45 -7.75 -18.40
CA GLN A 134 -2.13 -6.48 -18.61
C GLN A 134 -1.47 -5.74 -19.77
N THR A 135 -2.31 -5.15 -20.60
CA THR A 135 -1.88 -4.18 -21.61
C THR A 135 -1.21 -2.99 -20.89
N PRO A 136 -0.09 -2.44 -21.40
CA PRO A 136 0.58 -1.30 -20.78
C PRO A 136 -0.36 -0.13 -20.56
N LEU A 137 -0.27 0.50 -19.38
CA LEU A 137 -0.93 1.76 -19.05
C LEU A 137 -0.28 2.93 -19.78
#